data_e82ae93c8e9be4096d03ec508ceb0a1d
#
_entry.id   e82ae93c8e9be4096d03ec508ceb0a1d
#
_cell.length_a   1.000
_cell.length_b   1.000
_cell.length_c   1.000
_cell.angle_alpha   90.00
_cell.angle_beta   90.00
_cell.angle_gamma   90.00
#
_symmetry.space_group_name_H-M   'P 1'
#
loop_
_entity.id
_entity.type
_entity.pdbx_description
1 polymer ?
#
loop_
_entity_poly.entity_id
_entity_poly.type
_entity_poly.pdbx_seq_one_letter_code
_entity_poly.pdbx_strand_id
1 'polypeptide(L)'
;QTPDLKGSYLDVKATLNNGTIVIIEMQVLNVPAFEKRVVYNLAKTYSNQLKYGQGYIHLQPVIALTITDFTLFKATEEVITFWVFKEQSKLIDYNNEELKMVFIELPKFQKTLEELESLTDKWIYFIKEAPNLEIVPDKMGEVEEINQARK
;
A
#
# COMPACT_ATOMS: atom_id res chain seq x y z
N GLN A 1 -26.02 10.49 1.52
CA GLN A 1 -24.70 9.84 1.57
C GLN A 1 -24.67 8.73 0.55
N THR A 2 -24.00 8.94 -0.54
CA THR A 2 -23.73 7.87 -1.47
C THR A 2 -22.59 7.04 -0.86
N PRO A 3 -22.83 5.78 -0.56
CA PRO A 3 -21.73 4.97 -0.04
C PRO A 3 -20.69 4.83 -1.14
N ASP A 4 -19.50 5.23 -0.83
CA ASP A 4 -18.34 5.10 -1.71
C ASP A 4 -17.86 3.65 -1.72
N LEU A 5 -18.80 2.74 -1.94
CA LEU A 5 -18.60 1.31 -1.80
C LEU A 5 -17.95 0.67 -3.03
N LYS A 6 -17.82 1.42 -4.11
CA LYS A 6 -17.45 0.82 -5.39
C LYS A 6 -15.95 0.89 -5.70
N GLY A 7 -15.18 1.57 -4.89
CA GLY A 7 -13.79 1.80 -5.19
C GLY A 7 -12.78 1.17 -4.25
N SER A 8 -13.19 0.68 -3.08
CA SER A 8 -12.28 0.14 -2.08
C SER A 8 -12.65 -1.29 -1.73
N TYR A 9 -11.72 -2.22 -1.93
CA TYR A 9 -11.92 -3.63 -1.63
C TYR A 9 -11.25 -4.08 -0.35
N LEU A 10 -10.24 -3.36 0.10
CA LEU A 10 -9.44 -3.76 1.23
C LEU A 10 -9.12 -2.54 2.07
N ASP A 11 -9.42 -2.64 3.34
CA ASP A 11 -9.08 -1.64 4.34
C ASP A 11 -8.62 -2.40 5.58
N VAL A 12 -7.32 -2.58 5.71
CA VAL A 12 -6.71 -3.39 6.75
C VAL A 12 -5.68 -2.55 7.49
N LYS A 13 -5.65 -2.70 8.81
CA LYS A 13 -4.63 -2.11 9.66
C LYS A 13 -3.80 -3.23 10.28
N ALA A 14 -2.49 -3.13 10.16
CA ALA A 14 -1.55 -4.09 10.72
C ALA A 14 -0.51 -3.35 11.56
N THR A 15 0.05 -4.02 12.56
CA THR A 15 1.15 -3.50 13.37
C THR A 15 2.35 -4.41 13.19
N LEU A 16 3.48 -3.83 12.78
CA LEU A 16 4.72 -4.56 12.62
C LEU A 16 5.39 -4.80 13.96
N ASN A 17 6.36 -5.71 14.00
CA ASN A 17 7.08 -6.06 15.23
C ASN A 17 7.80 -4.86 15.88
N ASN A 18 8.20 -3.86 15.09
CA ASN A 18 8.86 -2.66 15.59
C ASN A 18 7.86 -1.57 16.04
N GLY A 19 6.57 -1.85 16.01
CA GLY A 19 5.53 -0.89 16.39
C GLY A 19 4.96 -0.07 15.25
N THR A 20 5.58 -0.09 14.06
CA THR A 20 5.09 0.64 12.90
C THR A 20 3.68 0.17 12.52
N ILE A 21 2.79 1.11 12.29
CA ILE A 21 1.42 0.83 11.86
C ILE A 21 1.36 0.91 10.34
N VAL A 22 0.78 -0.10 9.71
CA VAL A 22 0.56 -0.11 8.25
C VAL A 22 -0.94 -0.14 8.00
N ILE A 23 -1.43 0.85 7.26
CA ILE A 23 -2.81 0.84 6.77
C ILE A 23 -2.79 0.47 5.30
N ILE A 24 -3.56 -0.55 4.94
CA ILE A 24 -3.56 -1.11 3.59
C ILE A 24 -4.93 -0.86 2.98
N GLU A 25 -4.94 -0.25 1.81
CA GLU A 25 -6.16 0.01 1.05
C GLU A 25 -5.96 -0.41 -0.40
N MET A 26 -6.96 -1.08 -0.97
CA MET A 26 -7.00 -1.37 -2.41
C MET A 26 -8.11 -0.54 -3.04
N GLN A 27 -7.75 0.23 -4.06
CA GLN A 27 -8.67 1.11 -4.78
C GLN A 27 -8.75 0.68 -6.24
N VAL A 28 -9.95 0.42 -6.72
CA VAL A 28 -10.16 -0.05 -8.10
C VAL A 28 -10.39 1.10 -9.07
N LEU A 29 -11.17 2.10 -8.67
CA LEU A 29 -11.50 3.24 -9.50
C LEU A 29 -10.83 4.50 -8.99
N ASN A 30 -10.27 5.29 -9.92
CA ASN A 30 -9.72 6.59 -9.58
C ASN A 30 -10.86 7.60 -9.43
N VAL A 31 -11.31 7.79 -8.19
CA VAL A 31 -12.38 8.72 -7.86
C VAL A 31 -11.82 10.10 -7.53
N PRO A 32 -12.62 11.17 -7.69
CA PRO A 32 -12.17 12.51 -7.31
C PRO A 32 -11.72 12.57 -5.85
N ALA A 33 -10.65 13.32 -5.59
CA ALA A 33 -10.08 13.52 -4.26
C ALA A 33 -9.48 12.26 -3.62
N PHE A 34 -9.21 11.20 -4.41
CA PHE A 34 -8.61 9.98 -3.89
C PHE A 34 -7.26 10.24 -3.19
N GLU A 35 -6.38 11.02 -3.81
CA GLU A 35 -5.08 11.36 -3.23
C GLU A 35 -5.21 12.08 -1.89
N LYS A 36 -6.19 12.99 -1.77
CA LYS A 36 -6.48 13.69 -0.51
C LYS A 36 -6.92 12.71 0.58
N ARG A 37 -7.72 11.73 0.19
CA ARG A 37 -8.21 10.71 1.13
C ARG A 37 -7.06 9.87 1.70
N VAL A 38 -6.09 9.51 0.86
CA VAL A 38 -4.92 8.76 1.31
C VAL A 38 -4.16 9.54 2.37
N VAL A 39 -3.87 10.81 2.11
CA VAL A 39 -3.18 11.69 3.06
C VAL A 39 -4.00 11.87 4.34
N TYR A 40 -5.30 12.09 4.21
CA TYR A 40 -6.20 12.24 5.35
C TYR A 40 -6.17 11.01 6.25
N ASN A 41 -6.30 9.82 5.67
CA ASN A 41 -6.31 8.57 6.43
C ASN A 41 -4.96 8.32 7.13
N LEU A 42 -3.85 8.64 6.46
CA LEU A 42 -2.52 8.55 7.02
C LEU A 42 -2.38 9.47 8.24
N ALA A 43 -2.75 10.74 8.09
CA ALA A 43 -2.67 11.73 9.15
C ALA A 43 -3.58 11.38 10.33
N LYS A 44 -4.79 10.93 10.03
CA LYS A 44 -5.76 10.52 11.05
C LYS A 44 -5.25 9.33 11.86
N THR A 45 -4.73 8.32 11.20
CA THR A 45 -4.17 7.14 11.87
C THR A 45 -3.01 7.53 12.78
N TYR A 46 -2.17 8.44 12.32
CA TYR A 46 -1.04 8.91 13.10
C TYR A 46 -1.51 9.68 14.35
N SER A 47 -2.38 10.66 14.16
CA SER A 47 -2.85 11.53 15.25
C SER A 47 -3.71 10.80 16.28
N ASN A 48 -4.45 9.79 15.85
CA ASN A 48 -5.36 9.05 16.74
C ASN A 48 -4.65 8.08 17.68
N GLN A 49 -3.34 7.93 17.56
CA GLN A 49 -2.59 7.04 18.47
C GLN A 49 -2.55 7.56 19.90
N LEU A 50 -2.57 8.89 20.07
CA LEU A 50 -2.44 9.49 21.39
C LEU A 50 -3.79 9.68 22.04
N LYS A 51 -3.88 9.27 23.31
CA LYS A 51 -4.99 9.59 24.19
C LYS A 51 -4.64 10.82 24.99
N TYR A 52 -5.65 11.44 25.59
CA TYR A 52 -5.45 12.61 26.42
C TYR A 52 -4.38 12.35 27.50
N GLY A 53 -3.42 13.25 27.60
CA GLY A 53 -2.33 13.17 28.58
C GLY A 53 -1.14 12.33 28.18
N GLN A 54 -1.16 11.66 27.01
CA GLN A 54 -0.01 10.91 26.54
C GLN A 54 0.97 11.80 25.76
N GLY A 55 2.26 11.53 25.93
CA GLY A 55 3.32 12.30 25.26
C GLY A 55 3.56 11.85 23.81
N TYR A 56 4.07 12.77 23.01
CA TYR A 56 4.38 12.52 21.58
C TYR A 56 5.40 11.41 21.38
N ILE A 57 6.22 11.11 22.37
CA ILE A 57 7.23 10.06 22.28
C ILE A 57 6.63 8.66 22.04
N HIS A 58 5.35 8.50 22.37
CA HIS A 58 4.65 7.23 22.17
C HIS A 58 4.08 7.05 20.74
N LEU A 59 4.18 8.09 19.91
CA LEU A 59 3.74 7.97 18.52
C LEU A 59 4.60 6.97 17.77
N GLN A 60 3.94 6.07 17.04
CA GLN A 60 4.59 5.11 16.15
C GLN A 60 4.49 5.60 14.71
N PRO A 61 5.49 5.27 13.87
CA PRO A 61 5.39 5.56 12.45
C PRO A 61 4.17 4.91 11.81
N VAL A 62 3.61 5.56 10.81
CA VAL A 62 2.49 5.02 10.02
C VAL A 62 2.86 4.99 8.55
N ILE A 63 2.61 3.87 7.92
CA ILE A 63 2.78 3.68 6.47
C ILE A 63 1.39 3.46 5.87
N ALA A 64 1.03 4.29 4.90
CA ALA A 64 -0.15 4.04 4.07
C ALA A 64 0.28 3.27 2.83
N LEU A 65 -0.10 2.01 2.75
CA LEU A 65 0.14 1.15 1.58
C LEU A 65 -1.13 1.12 0.74
N THR A 66 -1.07 1.74 -0.43
CA THR A 66 -2.21 1.87 -1.32
C THR A 66 -1.93 1.10 -2.61
N ILE A 67 -2.81 0.15 -2.91
CA ILE A 67 -2.75 -0.66 -4.13
C ILE A 67 -3.84 -0.14 -5.07
N THR A 68 -3.47 0.26 -6.28
CA THR A 68 -4.42 0.80 -7.25
C THR A 68 -4.53 -0.10 -8.47
N ASP A 69 -5.75 -0.23 -8.97
CA ASP A 69 -6.01 -0.91 -10.25
C ASP A 69 -6.10 0.10 -11.40
N PHE A 70 -5.44 1.23 -11.23
CA PHE A 70 -5.33 2.31 -12.21
C PHE A 70 -3.97 2.99 -12.07
N THR A 71 -3.55 3.69 -13.14
CA THR A 71 -2.31 4.48 -13.12
C THR A 71 -2.58 5.84 -12.50
N LEU A 72 -1.88 6.14 -11.41
CA LEU A 72 -2.02 7.40 -10.67
C LEU A 72 -0.89 8.38 -11.01
N PHE A 73 0.35 7.91 -10.99
CA PHE A 73 1.54 8.75 -11.19
C PHE A 73 2.11 8.54 -12.60
N LYS A 74 1.76 9.44 -13.51
CA LYS A 74 2.20 9.35 -14.90
C LYS A 74 3.68 9.73 -15.10
N ALA A 75 4.28 10.36 -14.10
CA ALA A 75 5.68 10.83 -14.18
C ALA A 75 6.71 9.71 -14.05
N THR A 76 6.31 8.51 -13.67
CA THR A 76 7.20 7.38 -13.49
C THR A 76 6.53 6.09 -13.95
N GLU A 77 7.34 5.15 -14.43
CA GLU A 77 6.88 3.80 -14.80
C GLU A 77 7.05 2.79 -13.68
N GLU A 78 7.63 3.21 -12.54
CA GLU A 78 7.82 2.34 -11.39
C GLU A 78 6.48 1.82 -10.84
N VAL A 79 6.39 0.51 -10.65
CA VAL A 79 5.20 -0.13 -10.10
C VAL A 79 4.98 0.29 -8.65
N ILE A 80 6.05 0.36 -7.88
CA ILE A 80 6.03 0.72 -6.47
C ILE A 80 6.73 2.06 -6.29
N THR A 81 6.06 3.00 -5.64
CA THR A 81 6.66 4.30 -5.31
C THR A 81 6.56 4.55 -3.82
N PHE A 82 7.60 5.19 -3.29
CA PHE A 82 7.74 5.49 -1.85
C PHE A 82 7.77 7.00 -1.69
N TRP A 83 6.90 7.53 -0.84
CA TRP A 83 6.73 8.96 -0.65
C TRP A 83 7.00 9.30 0.81
N VAL A 84 7.96 10.17 1.03
CA VAL A 84 8.43 10.59 2.34
C VAL A 84 8.59 12.10 2.40
N PHE A 85 8.74 12.66 3.61
CA PHE A 85 9.01 14.08 3.78
C PHE A 85 10.47 14.38 3.51
N LYS A 86 10.70 15.35 2.64
CA LYS A 86 12.05 15.80 2.29
C LYS A 86 12.14 17.33 2.26
N GLU A 87 13.33 17.84 2.56
CA GLU A 87 13.62 19.24 2.29
C GLU A 87 13.49 19.48 0.78
N GLN A 88 12.82 20.56 0.42
CA GLN A 88 12.32 20.77 -0.95
C GLN A 88 13.44 20.89 -2.00
N SER A 89 14.53 21.56 -1.68
CA SER A 89 15.57 21.89 -2.66
C SER A 89 16.69 20.86 -2.69
N LYS A 90 17.12 20.38 -1.55
CA LYS A 90 18.27 19.49 -1.41
C LYS A 90 17.86 18.04 -1.21
N LEU A 91 16.57 17.78 -1.07
CA LEU A 91 15.99 16.44 -0.91
C LEU A 91 16.56 15.68 0.28
N ILE A 92 16.86 16.40 1.37
CA ILE A 92 17.33 15.81 2.61
C ILE A 92 16.12 15.22 3.34
N ASP A 93 16.24 13.99 3.81
CA ASP A 93 15.18 13.32 4.55
C ASP A 93 14.87 14.07 5.85
N TYR A 94 13.57 14.26 6.12
CA TYR A 94 13.16 14.76 7.42
C TYR A 94 13.48 13.70 8.49
N ASN A 95 14.00 14.15 9.61
CA ASN A 95 14.37 13.26 10.70
C ASN A 95 13.18 12.43 11.14
N ASN A 96 13.36 11.13 11.26
CA ASN A 96 12.35 10.14 11.60
C ASN A 96 11.27 10.02 10.51
N GLU A 97 11.23 8.89 9.86
CA GLU A 97 10.21 8.56 8.88
C GLU A 97 8.89 8.21 9.58
N GLU A 98 8.23 9.23 10.14
CA GLU A 98 7.00 9.04 10.89
C GLU A 98 5.79 8.79 10.00
N LEU A 99 5.78 9.40 8.81
CA LEU A 99 4.72 9.23 7.82
C LEU A 99 5.33 8.83 6.49
N LYS A 100 4.84 7.74 5.94
CA LYS A 100 5.27 7.25 4.62
C LYS A 100 4.05 6.78 3.84
N MET A 101 4.04 7.06 2.55
CA MET A 101 3.08 6.49 1.63
C MET A 101 3.81 5.55 0.67
N VAL A 102 3.21 4.40 0.41
CA VAL A 102 3.68 3.44 -0.57
C VAL A 102 2.53 3.17 -1.52
N PHE A 103 2.77 3.36 -2.82
CA PHE A 103 1.76 3.05 -3.84
C PHE A 103 2.24 1.90 -4.69
N ILE A 104 1.35 0.94 -4.91
CA ILE A 104 1.56 -0.16 -5.85
C ILE A 104 0.50 0.00 -6.93
N GLU A 105 0.93 0.37 -8.15
CA GLU A 105 0.04 0.60 -9.27
C GLU A 105 0.05 -0.62 -10.17
N LEU A 106 -0.96 -1.45 -10.05
CA LEU A 106 -1.04 -2.75 -10.74
C LEU A 106 -0.92 -2.65 -12.26
N PRO A 107 -1.51 -1.63 -12.94
CA PRO A 107 -1.38 -1.55 -14.40
C PRO A 107 0.07 -1.40 -14.89
N LYS A 108 0.98 -0.90 -14.06
CA LYS A 108 2.39 -0.76 -14.42
C LYS A 108 3.16 -2.06 -14.31
N PHE A 109 2.60 -3.06 -13.63
CA PHE A 109 3.23 -4.37 -13.48
C PHE A 109 2.90 -5.21 -14.70
N GLN A 110 3.92 -5.53 -15.51
CA GLN A 110 3.74 -6.24 -16.77
C GLN A 110 4.57 -7.51 -16.85
N LYS A 111 5.11 -7.99 -15.76
CA LYS A 111 5.87 -9.21 -15.74
C LYS A 111 4.94 -10.41 -15.96
N THR A 112 5.38 -11.31 -16.81
CA THR A 112 4.71 -12.62 -16.98
C THR A 112 5.11 -13.54 -15.83
N LEU A 113 4.39 -14.66 -15.70
CA LEU A 113 4.68 -15.64 -14.66
C LEU A 113 6.17 -16.09 -14.71
N GLU A 114 6.73 -16.23 -15.91
CA GLU A 114 8.11 -16.66 -16.09
C GLU A 114 9.14 -15.59 -15.67
N GLU A 115 8.74 -14.34 -15.67
CA GLU A 115 9.62 -13.21 -15.34
C GLU A 115 9.63 -12.85 -13.85
N LEU A 116 8.84 -13.54 -13.03
CA LEU A 116 8.77 -13.28 -11.60
C LEU A 116 10.08 -13.71 -10.92
N GLU A 117 10.71 -12.80 -10.19
CA GLU A 117 11.99 -13.05 -9.53
C GLU A 117 11.90 -12.98 -8.01
N SER A 118 11.21 -11.96 -7.48
CA SER A 118 11.14 -11.67 -6.06
C SER A 118 9.80 -12.12 -5.45
N LEU A 119 9.78 -12.23 -4.12
CA LEU A 119 8.52 -12.44 -3.39
C LEU A 119 7.53 -11.32 -3.66
N THR A 120 8.02 -10.08 -3.75
CA THR A 120 7.19 -8.91 -4.09
C THR A 120 6.55 -9.07 -5.45
N ASP A 121 7.32 -9.49 -6.48
CA ASP A 121 6.79 -9.77 -7.81
C ASP A 121 5.65 -10.79 -7.75
N LYS A 122 5.86 -11.86 -7.00
CA LYS A 122 4.88 -12.94 -6.86
C LYS A 122 3.58 -12.44 -6.22
N TRP A 123 3.67 -11.64 -5.16
CA TRP A 123 2.51 -11.06 -4.52
C TRP A 123 1.75 -10.11 -5.43
N ILE A 124 2.47 -9.23 -6.15
CA ILE A 124 1.84 -8.29 -7.08
C ILE A 124 1.14 -9.04 -8.21
N TYR A 125 1.81 -10.04 -8.79
CA TYR A 125 1.20 -10.88 -9.82
C TYR A 125 -0.07 -11.55 -9.31
N PHE A 126 -0.01 -12.14 -8.11
CA PHE A 126 -1.17 -12.78 -7.50
C PHE A 126 -2.33 -11.80 -7.33
N ILE A 127 -2.09 -10.62 -6.78
CA ILE A 127 -3.13 -9.62 -6.56
C ILE A 127 -3.75 -9.17 -7.88
N LYS A 128 -2.92 -8.92 -8.89
CA LYS A 128 -3.37 -8.45 -10.19
C LYS A 128 -4.20 -9.49 -10.93
N GLU A 129 -3.79 -10.74 -10.87
CA GLU A 129 -4.38 -11.83 -11.66
C GLU A 129 -5.35 -12.72 -10.87
N ALA A 130 -5.51 -12.50 -9.57
CA ALA A 130 -6.33 -13.36 -8.71
C ALA A 130 -7.74 -13.63 -9.25
N PRO A 131 -8.46 -12.64 -9.83
CA PRO A 131 -9.79 -12.90 -10.38
C PRO A 131 -9.80 -13.88 -11.55
N ASN A 132 -8.65 -14.06 -12.22
CA ASN A 132 -8.51 -14.87 -13.42
C ASN A 132 -7.79 -16.20 -13.19
N LEU A 133 -7.37 -16.46 -11.92
CA LEU A 133 -6.64 -17.69 -11.59
C LEU A 133 -7.60 -18.75 -11.08
N GLU A 134 -7.73 -19.85 -11.82
CA GLU A 134 -8.47 -21.02 -11.35
C GLU A 134 -7.64 -21.84 -10.37
N ILE A 135 -6.34 -21.93 -10.62
CA ILE A 135 -5.37 -22.63 -9.79
C ILE A 135 -4.15 -21.74 -9.56
N VAL A 136 -3.47 -21.92 -8.43
CA VAL A 136 -2.21 -21.24 -8.18
C VAL A 136 -1.13 -21.93 -9.01
N PRO A 137 -0.43 -21.19 -9.91
CA PRO A 137 0.69 -21.76 -10.66
C PRO A 137 1.78 -22.28 -9.73
N ASP A 138 2.48 -23.34 -10.15
CA ASP A 138 3.51 -23.99 -9.32
C ASP A 138 4.54 -23.01 -8.76
N LYS A 139 5.00 -22.08 -9.59
CA LYS A 139 6.00 -21.08 -9.20
C LYS A 139 5.52 -20.18 -8.04
N MET A 140 4.23 -19.93 -7.95
CA MET A 140 3.63 -19.16 -6.85
C MET A 140 3.24 -20.06 -5.70
N GLY A 141 2.92 -21.33 -5.98
CA GLY A 141 2.56 -22.30 -4.99
C GLY A 141 3.69 -22.69 -4.03
N GLU A 142 4.92 -22.33 -4.37
CA GLU A 142 6.08 -22.48 -3.48
C GLU A 142 6.03 -21.52 -2.27
N VAL A 143 5.17 -20.52 -2.32
CA VAL A 143 5.00 -19.56 -1.24
C VAL A 143 3.73 -19.92 -0.47
N GLU A 144 3.91 -20.40 0.75
CA GLU A 144 2.81 -20.89 1.59
C GLU A 144 1.74 -19.82 1.83
N GLU A 145 2.16 -18.58 2.08
CA GLU A 145 1.26 -17.48 2.35
C GLU A 145 0.33 -17.21 1.17
N ILE A 146 0.81 -17.36 -0.05
CA ILE A 146 -0.02 -17.19 -1.26
C ILE A 146 -1.04 -18.31 -1.35
N ASN A 147 -0.64 -19.53 -1.05
CA ASN A 147 -1.55 -20.66 -1.03
C ASN A 147 -2.65 -20.49 0.02
N GLN A 148 -2.31 -19.99 1.19
CA GLN A 148 -3.28 -19.71 2.25
C GLN A 148 -4.24 -18.60 1.86
N ALA A 149 -3.75 -17.55 1.25
CA ALA A 149 -4.57 -16.40 0.82
C ALA A 149 -5.60 -16.79 -0.25
N ARG A 150 -5.33 -17.84 -1.03
CA ARG A 150 -6.24 -18.33 -2.07
C ARG A 150 -7.49 -19.00 -1.48
N LYS A 151 -7.35 -19.63 -0.35
CA LYS A 151 -8.47 -20.33 0.30
C LYS A 151 -9.46 -19.35 0.91
#